data_3ac6237dfec941a9daa19718a6691320
#
_entry.id   3ac6237dfec941a9daa19718a6691320
#
_cell.length_a   1.000
_cell.length_b   1.000
_cell.length_c   1.000
_cell.angle_alpha   90.00
_cell.angle_beta   90.00
_cell.angle_gamma   90.00
#
_symmetry.space_group_name_H-M   'P 1'
#
loop_
_entity.id
_entity.type
_entity.pdbx_description
1 polymer ?
#
loop_
_entity_poly.entity_id
_entity_poly.type
_entity_poly.pdbx_seq_one_letter_code
_entity_poly.pdbx_strand_id
1 'polypeptide(L)'
;PLKAPKRCYVFMLRSSDRGKTWSDPVDITNMVLHETDGTFLGVAPGAGITTTDGRIIMPLYVDRKSTVSIYSVDNGDTWHRMTSQPYAENTDEWQMVEAPDGSIVGFGRQKRFGKTPMSISANKGKSWSKCGKTGLYAPKCQKSVIAVGDTVFCSHPSGHTRENGMLSVGKLRRKKGGYTHVDWVRHVPINRGFFAYSCLAQIDAHTLGVLYEDRPSSHIQFQTFELAELMG
;
A
#
# COMPACT_ATOMS: atom_id res chain seq x y z
N PRO A 1 10.34 8.62 38.58
CA PRO A 1 9.39 8.24 37.56
C PRO A 1 10.17 7.69 36.36
N LEU A 2 9.99 6.40 36.07
CA LEU A 2 10.55 5.79 34.85
C LEU A 2 9.98 6.56 33.66
N LYS A 3 10.85 7.16 32.84
CA LYS A 3 10.43 7.75 31.58
C LYS A 3 9.76 6.64 30.77
N ALA A 4 8.51 6.84 30.38
CA ALA A 4 7.84 5.93 29.48
C ALA A 4 8.75 5.70 28.26
N PRO A 5 8.94 4.45 27.81
CA PRO A 5 9.79 4.20 26.66
C PRO A 5 9.24 4.99 25.47
N LYS A 6 10.10 5.66 24.74
CA LYS A 6 9.72 6.33 23.48
C LYS A 6 9.24 5.25 22.50
N ARG A 7 7.96 5.25 22.18
CA ARG A 7 7.37 4.35 21.19
C ARG A 7 6.29 5.08 20.39
N CYS A 8 6.00 4.58 19.21
CA CYS A 8 4.86 5.05 18.42
C CYS A 8 3.56 4.46 18.96
N TYR A 9 2.49 5.23 18.86
CA TYR A 9 1.13 4.81 19.16
C TYR A 9 0.33 4.75 17.87
N VAL A 10 -0.61 3.81 17.78
CA VAL A 10 -1.51 3.67 16.63
C VAL A 10 -2.92 4.00 17.09
N PHE A 11 -3.49 5.03 16.48
CA PHE A 11 -4.85 5.47 16.74
C PHE A 11 -5.73 5.21 15.53
N MET A 12 -6.98 4.90 15.78
CA MET A 12 -8.01 4.73 14.78
C MET A 12 -9.13 5.75 15.00
N LEU A 13 -9.58 6.37 13.91
CA LEU A 13 -10.78 7.20 13.86
C LEU A 13 -11.73 6.63 12.82
N ARG A 14 -13.01 6.84 12.97
CA ARG A 14 -14.05 6.40 12.05
C ARG A 14 -14.90 7.56 11.57
N SER A 15 -15.30 7.51 10.31
CA SER A 15 -16.30 8.38 9.72
C SER A 15 -17.36 7.54 9.02
N SER A 16 -18.62 7.86 9.24
CA SER A 16 -19.77 7.26 8.57
C SER A 16 -20.42 8.18 7.52
N ASP A 17 -19.88 9.39 7.35
CA ASP A 17 -20.43 10.46 6.52
C ASP A 17 -19.45 10.97 5.45
N ARG A 18 -18.56 10.10 4.98
CA ARG A 18 -17.52 10.37 3.97
C ARG A 18 -16.51 11.43 4.42
N GLY A 19 -16.10 11.35 5.70
CA GLY A 19 -15.02 12.19 6.24
C GLY A 19 -15.48 13.59 6.67
N LYS A 20 -16.78 13.88 6.71
CA LYS A 20 -17.29 15.18 7.19
C LYS A 20 -17.16 15.30 8.72
N THR A 21 -17.46 14.20 9.43
CA THR A 21 -17.24 14.09 10.85
C THR A 21 -16.47 12.82 11.18
N TRP A 22 -15.79 12.81 12.32
CA TRP A 22 -14.95 11.71 12.76
C TRP A 22 -15.23 11.39 14.22
N SER A 23 -15.10 10.13 14.59
CA SER A 23 -15.14 9.67 15.98
C SER A 23 -13.97 10.22 16.78
N ASP A 24 -14.04 10.11 18.10
CA ASP A 24 -12.86 10.25 18.95
C ASP A 24 -11.80 9.21 18.59
N PRO A 25 -10.49 9.56 18.76
CA PRO A 25 -9.40 8.62 18.54
C PRO A 25 -9.46 7.43 19.49
N VAL A 26 -9.38 6.22 18.96
CA VAL A 26 -9.26 4.98 19.72
C VAL A 26 -7.83 4.49 19.66
N ASP A 27 -7.17 4.32 20.79
CA ASP A 27 -5.82 3.74 20.86
C ASP A 27 -5.90 2.22 20.67
N ILE A 28 -5.42 1.74 19.52
CA ILE A 28 -5.34 0.32 19.18
C ILE A 28 -3.92 -0.25 19.33
N THR A 29 -2.99 0.51 19.89
CA THR A 29 -1.57 0.14 19.98
C THR A 29 -1.38 -1.23 20.65
N ASN A 30 -2.07 -1.49 21.76
CA ASN A 30 -1.92 -2.75 22.47
C ASN A 30 -2.50 -3.97 21.72
N MET A 31 -3.37 -3.75 20.73
CA MET A 31 -3.89 -4.84 19.87
C MET A 31 -2.87 -5.24 18.78
N VAL A 32 -1.98 -4.32 18.40
CA VAL A 32 -1.16 -4.47 17.19
C VAL A 32 0.34 -4.42 17.43
N LEU A 33 0.80 -3.85 18.54
CA LEU A 33 2.21 -3.79 18.90
C LEU A 33 2.66 -5.16 19.46
N HIS A 34 3.81 -5.62 18.99
CA HIS A 34 4.50 -6.80 19.53
C HIS A 34 5.75 -6.38 20.31
N GLU A 35 6.09 -7.10 21.36
CA GLU A 35 7.26 -6.79 22.21
C GLU A 35 8.58 -6.69 21.44
N THR A 36 8.69 -7.43 20.33
CA THR A 36 9.88 -7.44 19.46
C THR A 36 9.93 -6.30 18.45
N ASP A 37 8.95 -5.41 18.40
CA ASP A 37 8.86 -4.36 17.37
C ASP A 37 9.84 -3.20 17.55
N GLY A 38 10.56 -3.17 18.63
CA GLY A 38 11.45 -2.04 18.94
C GLY A 38 10.66 -0.78 19.33
N THR A 39 11.10 0.38 18.84
CA THR A 39 10.53 1.68 19.24
C THR A 39 9.60 2.32 18.23
N PHE A 40 9.54 1.78 17.02
CA PHE A 40 8.77 2.36 15.93
C PHE A 40 7.85 1.33 15.27
N LEU A 41 6.55 1.62 15.32
CA LEU A 41 5.52 0.95 14.54
C LEU A 41 4.78 2.02 13.74
N GLY A 42 4.84 1.96 12.41
CA GLY A 42 4.19 2.91 11.52
C GLY A 42 3.11 2.25 10.67
N VAL A 43 1.98 2.93 10.51
CA VAL A 43 1.02 2.58 9.45
C VAL A 43 1.62 3.00 8.12
N ALA A 44 1.61 2.12 7.13
CA ALA A 44 2.12 2.46 5.81
C ALA A 44 1.20 3.52 5.15
N PRO A 45 1.77 4.56 4.53
CA PRO A 45 0.99 5.60 3.86
C PRO A 45 0.19 5.05 2.70
N GLY A 46 -1.00 5.60 2.47
CA GLY A 46 -1.94 5.17 1.45
C GLY A 46 -3.15 4.46 2.08
N ALA A 47 -3.62 3.39 1.48
CA ALA A 47 -4.81 2.67 1.90
C ALA A 47 -4.52 1.22 2.29
N GLY A 48 -5.32 0.69 3.22
CA GLY A 48 -5.52 -0.74 3.37
C GLY A 48 -6.47 -1.29 2.31
N ILE A 49 -6.80 -2.56 2.42
CA ILE A 49 -7.81 -3.20 1.57
C ILE A 49 -8.91 -3.82 2.40
N THR A 50 -10.11 -3.87 1.85
CA THR A 50 -11.16 -4.76 2.31
C THR A 50 -11.25 -5.90 1.32
N THR A 51 -11.00 -7.11 1.77
CA THR A 51 -11.06 -8.30 0.93
C THR A 51 -12.51 -8.71 0.62
N THR A 52 -12.70 -9.51 -0.39
CA THR A 52 -14.03 -9.99 -0.84
C THR A 52 -14.80 -10.75 0.24
N ASP A 53 -14.12 -11.32 1.24
CA ASP A 53 -14.74 -11.95 2.42
C ASP A 53 -14.96 -10.98 3.60
N GLY A 54 -14.81 -9.67 3.39
CA GLY A 54 -15.08 -8.63 4.38
C GLY A 54 -13.96 -8.35 5.38
N ARG A 55 -12.78 -8.99 5.23
CA ARG A 55 -11.63 -8.72 6.09
C ARG A 55 -10.97 -7.40 5.71
N ILE A 56 -10.76 -6.52 6.67
CA ILE A 56 -9.95 -5.31 6.50
C ILE A 56 -8.50 -5.67 6.79
N ILE A 57 -7.58 -5.30 5.90
CA ILE A 57 -6.13 -5.51 6.09
C ILE A 57 -5.41 -4.19 5.92
N MET A 58 -4.58 -3.83 6.91
CA MET A 58 -3.77 -2.61 6.90
C MET A 58 -2.28 -2.95 6.86
N PRO A 59 -1.52 -2.36 5.94
CA PRO A 59 -0.07 -2.50 5.90
C PRO A 59 0.59 -1.62 6.96
N LEU A 60 1.54 -2.19 7.70
CA LEU A 60 2.37 -1.52 8.68
C LEU A 60 3.84 -1.83 8.43
N TYR A 61 4.73 -1.13 9.11
CA TYR A 61 6.16 -1.43 9.13
C TYR A 61 6.78 -1.10 10.50
N VAL A 62 7.81 -1.83 10.86
CA VAL A 62 8.50 -1.72 12.15
C VAL A 62 9.96 -1.35 11.95
N ASP A 63 10.45 -0.40 12.75
CA ASP A 63 11.83 0.08 12.78
C ASP A 63 12.43 0.38 11.39
N ARG A 64 11.60 0.65 10.40
CA ARG A 64 11.99 0.84 8.99
C ARG A 64 12.82 -0.33 8.43
N LYS A 65 12.62 -1.52 8.96
CA LYS A 65 13.40 -2.72 8.62
C LYS A 65 12.54 -3.83 8.05
N SER A 66 11.34 -3.99 8.57
CA SER A 66 10.43 -5.06 8.17
C SER A 66 9.00 -4.57 8.03
N THR A 67 8.24 -5.30 7.25
CA THR A 67 6.82 -5.04 6.99
C THR A 67 5.99 -6.01 7.80
N VAL A 68 4.89 -5.52 8.32
CA VAL A 68 3.87 -6.32 9.00
C VAL A 68 2.50 -5.91 8.49
N SER A 69 1.48 -6.69 8.80
CA SER A 69 0.09 -6.31 8.55
C SER A 69 -0.78 -6.63 9.75
N ILE A 70 -1.83 -5.86 9.90
CA ILE A 70 -2.91 -6.12 10.84
C ILE A 70 -4.19 -6.33 10.08
N TYR A 71 -5.12 -7.05 10.68
CA TYR A 71 -6.43 -7.28 10.08
C TYR A 71 -7.54 -7.18 11.11
N SER A 72 -8.73 -6.88 10.62
CA SER A 72 -9.98 -6.93 11.36
C SER A 72 -10.99 -7.77 10.58
N VAL A 73 -11.87 -8.48 11.30
CA VAL A 73 -12.99 -9.25 10.75
C VAL A 73 -14.34 -8.77 11.29
N ASP A 74 -14.33 -7.74 12.10
CA ASP A 74 -15.47 -7.14 12.80
C ASP A 74 -15.59 -5.64 12.48
N ASN A 75 -15.30 -5.26 11.24
CA ASN A 75 -15.38 -3.89 10.76
C ASN A 75 -14.48 -2.90 11.55
N GLY A 76 -13.33 -3.39 12.05
CA GLY A 76 -12.34 -2.57 12.76
C GLY A 76 -12.58 -2.43 14.27
N ASP A 77 -13.52 -3.17 14.87
CA ASP A 77 -13.72 -3.13 16.33
C ASP A 77 -12.56 -3.77 17.07
N THR A 78 -12.05 -4.87 16.55
CA THR A 78 -10.80 -5.47 17.00
C THR A 78 -9.79 -5.63 15.88
N TRP A 79 -8.50 -5.54 16.25
CA TRP A 79 -7.39 -5.68 15.32
C TRP A 79 -6.45 -6.78 15.76
N HIS A 80 -6.03 -7.58 14.82
CA HIS A 80 -5.11 -8.69 15.01
C HIS A 80 -3.88 -8.53 14.13
N ARG A 81 -2.71 -8.86 14.67
CA ARG A 81 -1.48 -8.87 13.88
C ARG A 81 -1.35 -10.16 13.10
N MET A 82 -0.95 -10.06 11.85
CA MET A 82 -0.55 -11.23 11.06
C MET A 82 0.82 -11.73 11.50
N THR A 83 0.96 -13.04 11.62
CA THR A 83 2.20 -13.68 12.09
C THR A 83 3.30 -13.73 11.04
N SER A 84 2.94 -13.69 9.75
CA SER A 84 3.88 -13.73 8.65
C SER A 84 4.16 -12.34 8.08
N GLN A 85 5.38 -12.14 7.60
CA GLN A 85 5.85 -10.88 7.02
C GLN A 85 6.03 -11.02 5.52
N PRO A 86 5.47 -10.11 4.71
CA PRO A 86 5.64 -10.16 3.26
C PRO A 86 7.07 -9.89 2.80
N TYR A 87 7.84 -9.13 3.60
CA TYR A 87 9.22 -8.78 3.27
C TYR A 87 10.08 -8.88 4.53
N ALA A 88 11.13 -9.68 4.45
CA ALA A 88 12.00 -9.95 5.60
C ALA A 88 12.97 -8.81 5.92
N GLU A 89 13.43 -8.06 4.91
CA GLU A 89 14.43 -7.00 5.08
C GLU A 89 14.31 -5.91 4.02
N ASN A 90 14.82 -4.71 4.35
CA ASN A 90 15.02 -3.62 3.39
C ASN A 90 13.76 -3.03 2.74
N THR A 91 12.58 -3.26 3.32
CA THR A 91 11.31 -2.67 2.89
C THR A 91 10.64 -2.06 4.11
N ASP A 92 10.15 -0.84 3.97
CA ASP A 92 9.40 -0.14 5.02
C ASP A 92 7.94 0.05 4.58
N GLU A 93 7.62 1.14 3.91
CA GLU A 93 6.27 1.38 3.40
C GLU A 93 5.92 0.37 2.31
N TRP A 94 4.71 -0.11 2.33
CA TRP A 94 4.21 -1.04 1.33
C TRP A 94 2.71 -0.92 1.16
N GLN A 95 2.21 -1.40 0.04
CA GLN A 95 0.80 -1.38 -0.34
C GLN A 95 0.40 -2.77 -0.82
N MET A 96 -0.89 -3.05 -0.86
CA MET A 96 -1.40 -4.33 -1.31
C MET A 96 -2.68 -4.19 -2.14
N VAL A 97 -2.94 -5.21 -2.93
CA VAL A 97 -4.21 -5.41 -3.63
C VAL A 97 -4.69 -6.85 -3.46
N GLU A 98 -6.00 -7.08 -3.52
CA GLU A 98 -6.56 -8.41 -3.67
C GLU A 98 -6.71 -8.74 -5.15
N ALA A 99 -6.22 -9.91 -5.55
CA ALA A 99 -6.39 -10.45 -6.89
C ALA A 99 -7.75 -11.18 -7.00
N PRO A 100 -8.28 -11.42 -8.21
CA PRO A 100 -9.60 -12.06 -8.40
C PRO A 100 -9.77 -13.44 -7.78
N ASP A 101 -8.70 -14.16 -7.46
CA ASP A 101 -8.75 -15.46 -6.77
C ASP A 101 -8.64 -15.34 -5.24
N GLY A 102 -8.67 -14.12 -4.69
CA GLY A 102 -8.51 -13.84 -3.28
C GLY A 102 -7.05 -13.84 -2.78
N SER A 103 -6.07 -14.02 -3.67
CA SER A 103 -4.66 -13.83 -3.33
C SER A 103 -4.37 -12.37 -3.06
N ILE A 104 -3.49 -12.09 -2.10
CA ILE A 104 -3.03 -10.73 -1.80
C ILE A 104 -1.68 -10.52 -2.46
N VAL A 105 -1.55 -9.45 -3.22
CA VAL A 105 -0.31 -9.04 -3.88
C VAL A 105 0.22 -7.78 -3.20
N GLY A 106 1.39 -7.88 -2.58
CA GLY A 106 2.04 -6.77 -1.90
C GLY A 106 3.13 -6.12 -2.75
N PHE A 107 3.23 -4.78 -2.66
CA PHE A 107 4.21 -3.97 -3.37
C PHE A 107 4.98 -3.12 -2.36
N GLY A 108 6.28 -3.33 -2.27
CA GLY A 108 7.12 -2.69 -1.26
C GLY A 108 7.84 -1.45 -1.79
N ARG A 109 8.25 -0.58 -0.86
CA ARG A 109 9.17 0.52 -1.12
C ARG A 109 10.60 0.00 -1.06
N GLN A 110 11.36 0.22 -2.10
CA GLN A 110 12.79 -0.08 -2.14
C GLN A 110 13.63 1.03 -1.46
N LYS A 111 14.80 0.68 -0.95
CA LYS A 111 15.69 1.63 -0.25
C LYS A 111 16.57 2.48 -1.18
N ARG A 112 16.64 2.14 -2.45
CA ARG A 112 17.36 2.87 -3.51
C ARG A 112 16.63 2.72 -4.82
N PHE A 113 16.98 3.51 -5.83
CA PHE A 113 16.46 3.33 -7.19
C PHE A 113 16.61 1.88 -7.65
N GLY A 114 15.55 1.30 -8.18
CA GLY A 114 15.53 -0.07 -8.64
C GLY A 114 14.13 -0.63 -8.85
N LYS A 115 14.07 -1.92 -9.10
CA LYS A 115 12.80 -2.63 -9.31
C LYS A 115 12.00 -2.73 -8.01
N THR A 116 10.71 -2.46 -8.09
CA THR A 116 9.76 -2.56 -6.98
C THR A 116 9.70 -3.99 -6.44
N PRO A 117 9.90 -4.20 -5.12
CA PRO A 117 9.71 -5.49 -4.48
C PRO A 117 8.24 -5.92 -4.54
N MET A 118 8.01 -7.22 -4.74
CA MET A 118 6.68 -7.80 -4.77
C MET A 118 6.66 -9.14 -4.05
N SER A 119 5.60 -9.41 -3.30
CA SER A 119 5.33 -10.70 -2.65
C SER A 119 3.85 -11.05 -2.78
N ILE A 120 3.53 -12.33 -2.81
CA ILE A 120 2.16 -12.82 -3.01
C ILE A 120 1.79 -13.77 -1.88
N SER A 121 0.59 -13.59 -1.33
CA SER A 121 -0.01 -14.51 -0.38
C SER A 121 -1.25 -15.15 -1.00
N ALA A 122 -1.24 -16.47 -1.17
CA ALA A 122 -2.40 -17.22 -1.65
C ALA A 122 -3.38 -17.61 -0.52
N ASN A 123 -3.10 -17.20 0.72
CA ASN A 123 -3.88 -17.60 1.90
C ASN A 123 -4.16 -16.40 2.84
N LYS A 124 -4.44 -15.24 2.24
CA LYS A 124 -4.88 -14.02 2.94
C LYS A 124 -3.90 -13.52 4.00
N GLY A 125 -2.60 -13.54 3.69
CA GLY A 125 -1.54 -13.02 4.56
C GLY A 125 -1.00 -14.03 5.58
N LYS A 126 -1.51 -15.27 5.64
CA LYS A 126 -0.99 -16.29 6.56
C LYS A 126 0.42 -16.75 6.20
N SER A 127 0.76 -16.74 4.92
CA SER A 127 2.12 -16.93 4.43
C SER A 127 2.34 -16.15 3.14
N TRP A 128 3.58 -15.85 2.82
CA TRP A 128 3.96 -15.07 1.65
C TRP A 128 5.00 -15.79 0.80
N SER A 129 4.96 -15.57 -0.50
CA SER A 129 5.99 -16.05 -1.41
C SER A 129 7.34 -15.40 -1.08
N LYS A 130 8.42 -16.01 -1.53
CA LYS A 130 9.72 -15.32 -1.54
C LYS A 130 9.57 -13.98 -2.26
N CYS A 131 10.13 -12.92 -1.69
CA CYS A 131 10.10 -11.59 -2.30
C CYS A 131 10.73 -11.63 -3.69
N GLY A 132 9.91 -11.35 -4.69
CA GLY A 132 10.31 -11.11 -6.07
C GLY A 132 10.50 -9.63 -6.36
N LYS A 133 10.68 -9.31 -7.62
CA LYS A 133 10.76 -7.92 -8.11
C LYS A 133 9.85 -7.79 -9.33
N THR A 134 9.07 -6.72 -9.36
CA THR A 134 8.33 -6.35 -10.57
C THR A 134 9.28 -5.77 -11.62
N GLY A 135 8.80 -5.62 -12.86
CA GLY A 135 9.51 -4.85 -13.89
C GLY A 135 9.49 -3.33 -13.66
N LEU A 136 8.78 -2.84 -12.65
CA LEU A 136 8.57 -1.42 -12.38
C LEU A 136 9.75 -0.82 -11.61
N TYR A 137 10.46 0.12 -12.24
CA TYR A 137 11.53 0.87 -11.62
C TYR A 137 11.00 2.13 -10.93
N ALA A 138 11.51 2.41 -9.76
CA ALA A 138 11.19 3.62 -9.00
C ALA A 138 12.34 4.00 -8.05
N PRO A 139 12.42 5.25 -7.60
CA PRO A 139 13.35 5.69 -6.56
C PRO A 139 12.90 5.23 -5.16
N LYS A 140 13.65 5.61 -4.13
CA LYS A 140 13.28 5.43 -2.73
C LYS A 140 12.08 6.33 -2.38
N CYS A 141 10.88 5.89 -2.72
CA CYS A 141 9.62 6.59 -2.43
C CYS A 141 8.49 5.58 -2.21
N GLN A 142 7.47 6.00 -1.46
CA GLN A 142 6.19 5.30 -1.37
C GLN A 142 5.54 5.23 -2.76
N LYS A 143 4.71 4.24 -2.97
CA LYS A 143 3.86 4.04 -4.14
C LYS A 143 2.44 3.73 -3.68
N SER A 144 1.45 4.17 -4.43
CA SER A 144 0.09 3.72 -4.22
C SER A 144 -0.32 2.71 -5.28
N VAL A 145 -1.03 1.67 -4.85
CA VAL A 145 -1.49 0.60 -5.73
C VAL A 145 -2.95 0.29 -5.45
N ILE A 146 -3.72 0.14 -6.52
CA ILE A 146 -5.07 -0.42 -6.47
C ILE A 146 -5.26 -1.44 -7.60
N ALA A 147 -6.30 -2.28 -7.51
CA ALA A 147 -6.65 -3.21 -8.56
C ALA A 147 -8.14 -3.08 -8.93
N VAL A 148 -8.42 -3.23 -10.23
CA VAL A 148 -9.76 -3.40 -10.78
C VAL A 148 -9.76 -4.70 -11.57
N GLY A 149 -10.36 -5.75 -11.03
CA GLY A 149 -10.21 -7.09 -11.55
C GLY A 149 -8.76 -7.56 -11.51
N ASP A 150 -8.20 -7.99 -12.63
CA ASP A 150 -6.80 -8.39 -12.79
C ASP A 150 -5.86 -7.25 -13.18
N THR A 151 -6.40 -6.04 -13.35
CA THR A 151 -5.61 -4.85 -13.72
C THR A 151 -5.14 -4.13 -12.48
N VAL A 152 -3.85 -3.90 -12.39
CA VAL A 152 -3.18 -3.18 -11.30
C VAL A 152 -2.78 -1.79 -11.79
N PHE A 153 -3.11 -0.78 -11.01
CA PHE A 153 -2.70 0.60 -11.19
C PHE A 153 -1.69 0.96 -10.11
N CYS A 154 -0.57 1.56 -10.49
CA CYS A 154 0.47 1.99 -9.56
C CYS A 154 0.88 3.43 -9.85
N SER A 155 0.67 4.34 -8.92
CA SER A 155 1.24 5.69 -8.98
C SER A 155 2.57 5.73 -8.26
N HIS A 156 3.59 6.27 -8.94
CA HIS A 156 4.96 6.29 -8.42
C HIS A 156 5.80 7.37 -9.13
N PRO A 157 6.87 7.88 -8.51
CA PRO A 157 7.89 8.61 -9.27
C PRO A 157 8.65 7.64 -10.18
N SER A 158 8.93 8.05 -11.40
CA SER A 158 9.64 7.22 -12.41
C SER A 158 11.08 7.68 -12.67
N GLY A 159 11.48 8.84 -12.16
CA GLY A 159 12.86 9.33 -12.23
C GLY A 159 13.79 8.64 -11.22
N HIS A 160 15.05 9.05 -11.22
CA HIS A 160 16.03 8.58 -10.23
C HIS A 160 15.78 9.15 -8.83
N THR A 161 15.10 10.28 -8.75
CA THR A 161 14.67 10.97 -7.54
C THR A 161 13.14 11.03 -7.48
N ARG A 162 12.59 11.84 -6.58
CA ARG A 162 11.15 12.05 -6.44
C ARG A 162 10.64 13.00 -7.52
N GLU A 163 10.58 12.50 -8.74
CA GLU A 163 10.23 13.25 -9.93
C GLU A 163 9.55 12.39 -10.99
N ASN A 164 8.92 13.04 -11.95
CA ASN A 164 8.25 12.40 -13.08
C ASN A 164 7.19 11.39 -12.62
N GLY A 165 6.12 11.91 -12.02
CA GLY A 165 4.98 11.11 -11.57
C GLY A 165 4.38 10.31 -12.72
N MET A 166 4.22 9.01 -12.48
CA MET A 166 3.75 8.05 -13.47
C MET A 166 2.61 7.21 -12.89
N LEU A 167 1.58 7.01 -13.67
CA LEU A 167 0.58 5.98 -13.47
C LEU A 167 0.91 4.80 -14.37
N SER A 168 1.36 3.72 -13.75
CA SER A 168 1.66 2.47 -14.46
C SER A 168 0.48 1.53 -14.37
N VAL A 169 0.09 0.97 -15.50
CA VAL A 169 -0.99 -0.01 -15.64
C VAL A 169 -0.37 -1.37 -15.92
N GLY A 170 -0.76 -2.37 -15.17
CA GLY A 170 -0.25 -3.72 -15.29
C GLY A 170 -1.35 -4.77 -15.23
N LYS A 171 -1.07 -5.94 -15.74
CA LYS A 171 -1.93 -7.12 -15.67
C LYS A 171 -1.32 -8.16 -14.76
N LEU A 172 -2.09 -8.60 -13.77
CA LEU A 172 -1.73 -9.77 -12.96
C LEU A 172 -1.66 -11.01 -13.84
N ARG A 173 -0.52 -11.71 -13.82
CA ARG A 173 -0.31 -12.94 -14.61
C ARG A 173 -0.37 -14.18 -13.74
N ARG A 174 -1.17 -15.12 -14.20
CA ARG A 174 -1.40 -16.41 -13.53
C ARG A 174 -0.62 -17.53 -14.22
N LYS A 175 -0.02 -18.41 -13.43
CA LYS A 175 0.51 -19.72 -13.87
C LYS A 175 -0.20 -20.82 -13.11
N LYS A 176 0.10 -22.10 -13.45
CA LYS A 176 -0.37 -23.23 -12.67
C LYS A 176 0.06 -23.05 -11.21
N GLY A 177 -0.91 -22.88 -10.32
CA GLY A 177 -0.66 -22.63 -8.88
C GLY A 177 -0.88 -21.20 -8.39
N GLY A 178 -1.33 -20.25 -9.23
CA GLY A 178 -1.72 -18.91 -8.81
C GLY A 178 -1.04 -17.77 -9.54
N TYR A 179 -1.22 -16.55 -9.04
CA TYR A 179 -0.57 -15.37 -9.60
C TYR A 179 0.93 -15.37 -9.33
N THR A 180 1.72 -14.84 -10.25
CA THR A 180 3.19 -14.91 -10.18
C THR A 180 3.89 -13.59 -10.38
N HIS A 181 3.35 -12.68 -11.19
CA HIS A 181 3.96 -11.39 -11.49
C HIS A 181 2.92 -10.43 -12.08
N VAL A 182 3.34 -9.20 -12.30
CA VAL A 182 2.60 -8.16 -13.01
C VAL A 182 3.34 -7.84 -14.30
N ASP A 183 2.62 -7.91 -15.43
CA ASP A 183 3.09 -7.35 -16.70
C ASP A 183 2.66 -5.89 -16.77
N TRP A 184 3.61 -4.98 -16.75
CA TRP A 184 3.34 -3.56 -16.93
C TRP A 184 3.19 -3.26 -18.42
N VAL A 185 1.98 -2.90 -18.81
CA VAL A 185 1.59 -2.78 -20.24
C VAL A 185 1.48 -1.35 -20.70
N ARG A 186 1.30 -0.40 -19.77
CA ARG A 186 1.13 1.02 -20.09
C ARG A 186 1.68 1.91 -18.98
N HIS A 187 2.20 3.08 -19.39
CA HIS A 187 2.69 4.10 -18.46
C HIS A 187 2.14 5.46 -18.91
N VAL A 188 1.38 6.12 -18.04
CA VAL A 188 0.74 7.41 -18.32
C VAL A 188 1.37 8.45 -17.40
N PRO A 189 1.92 9.54 -17.93
CA PRO A 189 2.45 10.61 -17.10
C PRO A 189 1.35 11.27 -16.26
N ILE A 190 1.61 11.45 -14.96
CA ILE A 190 0.77 12.24 -14.04
C ILE A 190 1.31 13.67 -14.00
N ASN A 191 2.60 13.82 -13.72
CA ASN A 191 3.24 15.10 -13.54
C ASN A 191 4.70 15.04 -14.03
N ARG A 192 5.15 16.13 -14.67
CA ARG A 192 6.58 16.35 -14.97
C ARG A 192 7.17 17.24 -13.88
N GLY A 193 8.19 16.81 -13.21
CA GLY A 193 8.79 17.52 -12.09
C GLY A 193 8.64 16.76 -10.79
N PHE A 194 8.61 17.45 -9.63
CA PHE A 194 8.53 16.78 -8.35
C PHE A 194 7.25 15.95 -8.22
N PHE A 195 7.41 14.71 -7.80
CA PHE A 195 6.33 13.78 -7.47
C PHE A 195 6.83 12.85 -6.37
N ALA A 196 6.11 12.77 -5.27
CA ALA A 196 6.53 11.94 -4.16
C ALA A 196 5.42 10.98 -3.70
N TYR A 197 4.88 11.18 -2.51
CA TYR A 197 3.84 10.30 -1.99
C TYR A 197 2.53 10.51 -2.74
N SER A 198 1.80 9.43 -2.93
CA SER A 198 0.54 9.46 -3.65
C SER A 198 -0.46 8.47 -3.06
N CYS A 199 -1.74 8.71 -3.35
CA CYS A 199 -2.84 7.83 -3.00
C CYS A 199 -3.78 7.71 -4.18
N LEU A 200 -3.99 6.48 -4.66
CA LEU A 200 -4.95 6.13 -5.68
C LEU A 200 -6.27 5.72 -5.03
N ALA A 201 -7.37 6.09 -5.66
CA ALA A 201 -8.69 5.61 -5.31
C ALA A 201 -9.55 5.44 -6.56
N GLN A 202 -10.32 4.38 -6.63
CA GLN A 202 -11.41 4.29 -7.59
C GLN A 202 -12.55 5.14 -7.06
N ILE A 203 -12.89 6.23 -7.77
CA ILE A 203 -13.89 7.20 -7.36
C ILE A 203 -15.29 6.67 -7.65
N ASP A 204 -15.43 6.08 -8.83
CA ASP A 204 -16.65 5.43 -9.31
C ASP A 204 -16.31 4.31 -10.31
N ALA A 205 -17.31 3.77 -11.00
CA ALA A 205 -17.12 2.68 -11.97
C ALA A 205 -16.24 3.07 -13.18
N HIS A 206 -16.02 4.35 -13.43
CA HIS A 206 -15.35 4.87 -14.63
C HIS A 206 -14.08 5.65 -14.32
N THR A 207 -13.92 6.14 -13.09
CA THR A 207 -12.94 7.17 -12.73
C THR A 207 -11.95 6.67 -11.70
N LEU A 208 -10.67 6.80 -12.00
CA LEU A 208 -9.55 6.66 -11.09
C LEU A 208 -9.06 8.03 -10.66
N GLY A 209 -8.99 8.28 -9.35
CA GLY A 209 -8.39 9.47 -8.77
C GLY A 209 -6.99 9.22 -8.24
N VAL A 210 -6.11 10.19 -8.37
CA VAL A 210 -4.79 10.23 -7.73
C VAL A 210 -4.60 11.54 -6.98
N LEU A 211 -4.29 11.41 -5.70
CA LEU A 211 -3.83 12.51 -4.85
C LEU A 211 -2.33 12.37 -4.70
N TYR A 212 -1.54 13.45 -4.85
CA TYR A 212 -0.08 13.36 -4.80
C TYR A 212 0.59 14.66 -4.36
N GLU A 213 1.81 14.50 -3.81
CA GLU A 213 2.70 15.62 -3.50
C GLU A 213 3.40 16.10 -4.78
N ASP A 214 3.23 17.39 -5.15
CA ASP A 214 3.85 17.99 -6.34
C ASP A 214 5.01 18.94 -6.04
N ARG A 215 5.33 19.17 -4.76
CA ARG A 215 6.46 19.98 -4.29
C ARG A 215 6.96 19.54 -2.91
N PRO A 216 8.25 19.77 -2.59
CA PRO A 216 8.89 19.25 -1.38
C PRO A 216 8.32 19.77 -0.07
N SER A 217 7.22 20.36 0.09
CA SER A 217 6.71 20.71 1.43
C SER A 217 5.35 21.36 1.52
N SER A 218 4.57 21.53 0.45
CA SER A 218 3.37 22.34 0.65
C SER A 218 2.21 22.17 -0.32
N HIS A 219 2.32 21.36 -1.36
CA HIS A 219 1.24 21.26 -2.34
C HIS A 219 0.83 19.82 -2.56
N ILE A 220 -0.48 19.58 -2.43
CA ILE A 220 -1.11 18.32 -2.77
C ILE A 220 -1.99 18.61 -3.99
N GLN A 221 -1.82 17.82 -5.03
CA GLN A 221 -2.60 17.88 -6.24
C GLN A 221 -3.56 16.70 -6.33
N PHE A 222 -4.68 16.92 -6.98
CA PHE A 222 -5.64 15.87 -7.32
C PHE A 222 -5.90 15.86 -8.82
N GLN A 223 -5.86 14.66 -9.42
CA GLN A 223 -6.11 14.44 -10.84
C GLN A 223 -6.95 13.19 -11.02
N THR A 224 -7.74 13.15 -12.08
CA THR A 224 -8.57 12.00 -12.44
C THR A 224 -8.18 11.44 -13.80
N PHE A 225 -8.45 10.16 -13.99
CA PHE A 225 -8.23 9.42 -15.24
C PHE A 225 -9.45 8.54 -15.53
N GLU A 226 -9.84 8.43 -16.79
CA GLU A 226 -10.88 7.52 -17.22
C GLU A 226 -10.34 6.09 -17.28
N LEU A 227 -11.00 5.17 -16.56
CA LEU A 227 -10.58 3.76 -16.50
C LEU A 227 -10.63 3.10 -17.87
N ALA A 228 -11.60 3.42 -18.71
CA ALA A 228 -11.73 2.89 -20.07
C ALA A 228 -10.49 3.24 -20.93
N GLU A 229 -9.98 4.47 -20.80
CA GLU A 229 -8.77 4.90 -21.51
C GLU A 229 -7.51 4.20 -20.98
N LEU A 230 -7.45 3.94 -19.69
CA LEU A 230 -6.31 3.28 -19.07
C LEU A 230 -6.25 1.78 -19.39
N MET A 231 -7.40 1.13 -19.55
CA MET A 231 -7.55 -0.32 -19.71
C MET A 231 -7.62 -0.77 -21.17
N GLY A 232 -7.93 0.15 -22.09
CA GLY A 232 -7.91 -0.07 -23.56
C GLY A 232 -6.50 0.00 -24.07
#